data_0ca6d8d9b18c53ca1bdf6181ab8a32a7
#
_entry.id   0ca6d8d9b18c53ca1bdf6181ab8a32a7
#
_cell.length_a   1.000
_cell.length_b   1.000
_cell.length_c   1.000
_cell.angle_alpha   90.00
_cell.angle_beta   90.00
_cell.angle_gamma   90.00
#
_symmetry.space_group_name_H-M   'P 1'
#
loop_
_entity.id
_entity.type
_entity.pdbx_description
1 polymer ?
#
loop_
_entity_poly.entity_id
_entity_poly.type
_entity_poly.pdbx_seq_one_letter_code
_entity_poly.pdbx_strand_id
1 'polypeptide(L)'
;WGKWNVRIKHDPRSTSRPEGERVLRTHYRYQIQGPDAPKIFEKMNGGPIQDIKFFHVDWINIGSKKVQALRHGMSGAPGLEVWGPYEDKHYIHSTILQAARDAGVDLVQCGSRAYSTNTLESGWIPSPLPGIYTGDGMLADYRDWLGTDMYEAAGAIGGSFISDNIEDYYVNPFELGYDFYIGWKKDDFIGKDALLKMK
;
A
#
# COMPACT_ATOMS: atom_id res chain seq x y z
N TRP A 1 -14.22 9.98 17.35
CA TRP A 1 -14.19 8.53 17.10
C TRP A 1 -15.60 7.91 17.14
N GLY A 2 -16.46 8.24 18.13
CA GLY A 2 -17.79 7.66 18.30
C GLY A 2 -18.74 7.85 17.10
N LYS A 3 -18.56 8.91 16.32
CA LYS A 3 -19.42 9.23 15.16
C LYS A 3 -19.40 8.13 14.07
N TRP A 4 -18.28 7.42 13.91
CA TRP A 4 -18.07 6.50 12.79
C TRP A 4 -17.98 5.03 13.19
N ASN A 5 -18.20 4.70 14.47
CA ASN A 5 -18.09 3.33 14.99
C ASN A 5 -16.78 2.64 14.56
N VAL A 6 -15.67 3.34 14.69
CA VAL A 6 -14.34 2.87 14.27
C VAL A 6 -13.57 2.37 15.47
N ARG A 7 -12.92 1.20 15.34
CA ARG A 7 -11.91 0.71 16.27
C ARG A 7 -10.54 0.94 15.69
N ILE A 8 -9.67 1.62 16.44
CA ILE A 8 -8.28 1.85 16.05
C ILE A 8 -7.38 0.98 16.90
N LYS A 9 -6.54 0.19 16.24
CA LYS A 9 -5.44 -0.54 16.86
C LYS A 9 -4.14 0.07 16.35
N HIS A 10 -3.33 0.59 17.28
CA HIS A 10 -2.03 1.12 16.96
C HIS A 10 -0.99 0.00 16.91
N ASP A 11 -0.30 -0.14 15.79
CA ASP A 11 0.85 -1.02 15.60
C ASP A 11 2.08 -0.16 15.26
N PRO A 12 2.83 0.31 16.25
CA PRO A 12 3.93 1.23 16.05
C PRO A 12 5.07 0.54 15.30
N ARG A 13 5.39 1.06 14.12
CA ARG A 13 6.50 0.55 13.31
C ARG A 13 7.82 1.06 13.86
N SER A 14 8.81 0.17 13.97
CA SER A 14 10.14 0.55 14.45
C SER A 14 10.83 1.59 13.56
N THR A 15 10.54 1.62 12.26
CA THR A 15 11.11 2.57 11.29
C THR A 15 10.63 4.00 11.46
N SER A 16 9.47 4.22 12.09
CA SER A 16 8.91 5.55 12.36
C SER A 16 9.20 6.04 13.79
N ARG A 17 10.13 5.38 14.49
CA ARG A 17 10.53 5.75 15.85
C ARG A 17 12.00 6.06 15.92
N PRO A 18 12.43 6.97 16.81
CA PRO A 18 13.83 7.21 17.10
C PRO A 18 14.57 5.93 17.47
N GLU A 19 15.87 5.92 17.23
CA GLU A 19 16.72 4.82 17.67
C GLU A 19 16.63 4.68 19.21
N GLY A 20 16.49 3.44 19.69
CA GLY A 20 16.24 3.16 21.11
C GLY A 20 14.76 3.05 21.50
N GLU A 21 13.85 3.62 20.71
CA GLU A 21 12.40 3.47 20.90
C GLU A 21 11.76 2.45 19.95
N ARG A 22 12.58 1.78 19.17
CA ARG A 22 12.14 0.79 18.18
C ARG A 22 11.49 -0.41 18.87
N VAL A 23 10.32 -0.80 18.37
CA VAL A 23 9.60 -1.98 18.82
C VAL A 23 9.52 -3.03 17.74
N LEU A 24 9.36 -4.29 18.13
CA LEU A 24 9.15 -5.36 17.18
C LEU A 24 7.79 -5.18 16.50
N ARG A 25 7.76 -5.47 15.22
CA ARG A 25 6.51 -5.48 14.47
C ARG A 25 5.60 -6.59 14.96
N THR A 26 4.30 -6.38 14.90
CA THR A 26 3.31 -7.39 15.24
C THR A 26 2.92 -8.26 14.05
N HIS A 27 3.16 -7.76 12.83
CA HIS A 27 2.84 -8.45 11.58
C HIS A 27 4.00 -8.47 10.61
N TYR A 28 4.12 -9.57 9.84
CA TYR A 28 4.90 -9.60 8.60
C TYR A 28 3.99 -9.25 7.42
N ARG A 29 4.61 -8.86 6.31
CA ARG A 29 3.95 -8.66 5.02
C ARG A 29 4.92 -9.06 3.91
N TYR A 30 4.46 -9.87 2.96
CA TYR A 30 5.18 -10.23 1.75
C TYR A 30 4.30 -10.00 0.54
N GLN A 31 4.89 -9.41 -0.51
CA GLN A 31 4.31 -9.29 -1.84
C GLN A 31 4.97 -10.34 -2.75
N ILE A 32 4.17 -11.15 -3.42
CA ILE A 32 4.62 -12.13 -4.41
C ILE A 32 3.92 -11.77 -5.71
N GLN A 33 4.68 -11.53 -6.77
CA GLN A 33 4.09 -11.14 -8.06
C GLN A 33 4.95 -11.56 -9.23
N GLY A 34 4.36 -11.57 -10.40
CA GLY A 34 5.00 -11.89 -11.66
C GLY A 34 4.18 -12.89 -12.48
N PRO A 35 4.53 -13.12 -13.74
CA PRO A 35 3.78 -14.01 -14.63
C PRO A 35 3.69 -15.45 -14.10
N ASP A 36 4.71 -15.91 -13.39
CA ASP A 36 4.77 -17.26 -12.81
C ASP A 36 4.28 -17.33 -11.35
N ALA A 37 3.88 -16.22 -10.74
CA ALA A 37 3.39 -16.19 -9.36
C ALA A 37 2.24 -17.17 -9.09
N PRO A 38 1.27 -17.38 -10.00
CA PRO A 38 0.21 -18.38 -9.79
C PRO A 38 0.72 -19.79 -9.52
N LYS A 39 1.82 -20.21 -10.17
CA LYS A 39 2.44 -21.52 -9.93
C LYS A 39 2.96 -21.65 -8.50
N ILE A 40 3.53 -20.55 -7.97
CA ILE A 40 4.01 -20.50 -6.58
C ILE A 40 2.82 -20.56 -5.62
N PHE A 41 1.74 -19.83 -5.94
CA PHE A 41 0.52 -19.80 -5.09
C PHE A 41 -0.08 -21.20 -4.93
N GLU A 42 -0.20 -21.95 -6.02
CA GLU A 42 -0.71 -23.32 -5.95
C GLU A 42 0.18 -24.22 -5.11
N LYS A 43 1.50 -24.12 -5.27
CA LYS A 43 2.45 -24.93 -4.49
C LYS A 43 2.39 -24.61 -3.00
N MET A 44 2.39 -23.32 -2.62
CA MET A 44 2.36 -22.95 -1.20
C MET A 44 1.00 -23.23 -0.54
N ASN A 45 -0.10 -23.19 -1.32
CA ASN A 45 -1.45 -23.48 -0.83
C ASN A 45 -1.76 -24.99 -0.77
N GLY A 46 -0.95 -25.82 -1.40
CA GLY A 46 -1.20 -27.28 -1.54
C GLY A 46 -2.28 -27.63 -2.56
N GLY A 47 -2.56 -26.72 -3.50
CA GLY A 47 -3.55 -26.83 -4.56
C GLY A 47 -4.04 -25.47 -5.05
N PRO A 48 -5.01 -25.46 -5.97
CA PRO A 48 -5.56 -24.21 -6.51
C PRO A 48 -6.04 -23.27 -5.40
N ILE A 49 -5.80 -21.99 -5.59
CA ILE A 49 -6.35 -20.92 -4.76
C ILE A 49 -7.74 -20.56 -5.31
N GLN A 50 -8.69 -20.29 -4.41
CA GLN A 50 -9.99 -19.74 -4.78
C GLN A 50 -9.84 -18.42 -5.55
N ASP A 51 -10.79 -18.09 -6.42
CA ASP A 51 -10.77 -16.83 -7.17
C ASP A 51 -11.01 -15.63 -6.24
N ILE A 52 -9.94 -15.04 -5.76
CA ILE A 52 -9.98 -13.80 -5.01
C ILE A 52 -10.11 -12.65 -6.02
N LYS A 53 -11.15 -11.86 -5.94
CA LYS A 53 -11.33 -10.69 -6.80
C LYS A 53 -10.23 -9.66 -6.56
N PHE A 54 -9.88 -8.89 -7.58
CA PHE A 54 -8.87 -7.84 -7.46
C PHE A 54 -9.23 -6.87 -6.32
N PHE A 55 -8.24 -6.53 -5.49
CA PHE A 55 -8.36 -5.73 -4.27
C PHE A 55 -9.30 -6.32 -3.19
N HIS A 56 -9.58 -7.61 -3.24
CA HIS A 56 -10.30 -8.31 -2.18
C HIS A 56 -9.33 -9.16 -1.36
N VAL A 57 -9.69 -9.35 -0.11
CA VAL A 57 -8.95 -10.16 0.86
C VAL A 57 -9.68 -11.47 1.09
N ASP A 58 -8.93 -12.57 1.12
CA ASP A 58 -9.42 -13.88 1.51
C ASP A 58 -8.33 -14.65 2.25
N TRP A 59 -8.63 -15.85 2.68
CA TRP A 59 -7.72 -16.72 3.40
C TRP A 59 -7.15 -17.79 2.48
N ILE A 60 -5.83 -17.96 2.49
CA ILE A 60 -5.13 -19.04 1.80
C ILE A 60 -4.25 -19.80 2.79
N ASN A 61 -3.71 -20.94 2.36
CA ASN A 61 -2.71 -21.65 3.13
C ASN A 61 -1.31 -21.36 2.57
N ILE A 62 -0.34 -21.19 3.47
CA ILE A 62 1.09 -21.23 3.14
C ILE A 62 1.71 -22.33 3.99
N GLY A 63 1.89 -23.51 3.41
CA GLY A 63 2.21 -24.71 4.14
C GLY A 63 1.14 -25.03 5.20
N SER A 64 1.53 -25.13 6.45
CA SER A 64 0.61 -25.41 7.58
C SER A 64 -0.10 -24.18 8.15
N LYS A 65 0.18 -22.98 7.64
CA LYS A 65 -0.37 -21.73 8.20
C LYS A 65 -1.47 -21.18 7.32
N LYS A 66 -2.58 -20.77 7.95
CA LYS A 66 -3.66 -20.02 7.29
C LYS A 66 -3.35 -18.54 7.40
N VAL A 67 -3.25 -17.86 6.27
CA VAL A 67 -2.85 -16.45 6.17
C VAL A 67 -3.87 -15.63 5.40
N GLN A 68 -3.94 -14.35 5.67
CA GLN A 68 -4.70 -13.41 4.86
C GLN A 68 -3.92 -13.07 3.59
N ALA A 69 -4.63 -13.00 2.48
CA ALA A 69 -4.07 -12.65 1.18
C ALA A 69 -4.95 -11.61 0.48
N LEU A 70 -4.35 -10.50 0.09
CA LEU A 70 -4.96 -9.50 -0.79
C LEU A 70 -4.55 -9.80 -2.23
N ARG A 71 -5.51 -9.95 -3.13
CA ARG A 71 -5.19 -10.02 -4.55
C ARG A 71 -4.77 -8.66 -5.07
N HIS A 72 -3.47 -8.50 -5.21
CA HIS A 72 -2.84 -7.29 -5.65
C HIS A 72 -1.51 -7.62 -6.34
N GLY A 73 -1.32 -7.07 -7.52
CA GLY A 73 -0.06 -7.14 -8.26
C GLY A 73 0.27 -5.76 -8.81
N MET A 74 1.54 -5.48 -9.02
CA MET A 74 2.02 -4.24 -9.60
C MET A 74 2.40 -4.47 -11.07
N SER A 75 2.44 -3.39 -11.86
CA SER A 75 2.81 -3.43 -13.28
C SER A 75 1.97 -4.42 -14.11
N GLY A 76 0.70 -4.58 -13.75
CA GLY A 76 -0.21 -5.52 -14.43
C GLY A 76 0.08 -7.00 -14.19
N ALA A 77 1.06 -7.34 -13.38
CA ALA A 77 1.40 -8.73 -13.09
C ALA A 77 0.41 -9.36 -12.08
N PRO A 78 0.10 -10.66 -12.20
CA PRO A 78 -0.64 -11.36 -11.16
C PRO A 78 0.15 -11.38 -9.86
N GLY A 79 -0.54 -11.17 -8.72
CA GLY A 79 0.13 -11.10 -7.43
C GLY A 79 -0.79 -11.30 -6.25
N LEU A 80 -0.17 -11.64 -5.13
CA LEU A 80 -0.77 -11.69 -3.80
C LEU A 80 0.12 -10.95 -2.79
N GLU A 81 -0.52 -10.16 -1.96
CA GLU A 81 0.09 -9.61 -0.76
C GLU A 81 -0.41 -10.40 0.44
N VAL A 82 0.50 -11.03 1.18
CA VAL A 82 0.16 -11.91 2.30
C VAL A 82 0.72 -11.34 3.60
N TRP A 83 -0.04 -11.49 4.68
CA TRP A 83 0.38 -11.04 6.01
C TRP A 83 -0.16 -11.94 7.13
N GLY A 84 0.48 -11.86 8.25
CA GLY A 84 0.12 -12.60 9.46
C GLY A 84 1.00 -12.22 10.65
N PRO A 85 0.90 -12.97 11.77
CA PRO A 85 1.68 -12.74 12.98
C PRO A 85 3.19 -12.73 12.69
N TYR A 86 3.91 -11.77 13.29
CA TYR A 86 5.34 -11.55 13.00
C TYR A 86 6.23 -12.75 13.34
N GLU A 87 5.85 -13.54 14.33
CA GLU A 87 6.55 -14.78 14.70
C GLU A 87 6.60 -15.80 13.56
N ASP A 88 5.60 -15.81 12.69
CA ASP A 88 5.53 -16.74 11.55
C ASP A 88 6.38 -16.33 10.35
N LYS A 89 6.97 -15.13 10.38
CA LYS A 89 7.65 -14.54 9.20
C LYS A 89 8.69 -15.44 8.54
N HIS A 90 9.51 -16.11 9.32
CA HIS A 90 10.57 -16.96 8.79
C HIS A 90 10.04 -18.25 8.17
N TYR A 91 9.04 -18.86 8.82
CA TYR A 91 8.37 -20.02 8.29
C TYR A 91 7.68 -19.69 6.95
N ILE A 92 6.91 -18.62 6.91
CA ILE A 92 6.21 -18.19 5.69
C ILE A 92 7.20 -17.86 4.57
N HIS A 93 8.24 -17.09 4.87
CA HIS A 93 9.28 -16.75 3.89
C HIS A 93 9.96 -17.99 3.29
N SER A 94 10.41 -18.92 4.15
CA SER A 94 11.06 -20.15 3.68
C SER A 94 10.11 -21.05 2.88
N THR A 95 8.83 -21.11 3.26
CA THR A 95 7.81 -21.87 2.54
C THR A 95 7.56 -21.28 1.15
N ILE A 96 7.50 -19.95 1.01
CA ILE A 96 7.37 -19.29 -0.29
C ILE A 96 8.57 -19.61 -1.18
N LEU A 97 9.79 -19.51 -0.65
CA LEU A 97 11.00 -19.83 -1.41
C LEU A 97 11.05 -21.32 -1.84
N GLN A 98 10.60 -22.22 -0.96
CA GLN A 98 10.52 -23.64 -1.29
C GLN A 98 9.46 -23.90 -2.38
N ALA A 99 8.29 -23.28 -2.24
CA ALA A 99 7.23 -23.40 -3.25
C ALA A 99 7.66 -22.91 -4.63
N ALA A 100 8.47 -21.85 -4.69
CA ALA A 100 9.05 -21.37 -5.94
C ALA A 100 9.98 -22.41 -6.57
N ARG A 101 10.89 -23.00 -5.78
CA ARG A 101 11.77 -24.09 -6.25
C ARG A 101 10.98 -25.29 -6.75
N ASP A 102 9.96 -25.72 -6.00
CA ASP A 102 9.13 -26.87 -6.34
C ASP A 102 8.26 -26.61 -7.58
N ALA A 103 7.97 -25.35 -7.86
CA ALA A 103 7.27 -24.92 -9.08
C ALA A 103 8.21 -24.71 -10.28
N GLY A 104 9.53 -24.82 -10.09
CA GLY A 104 10.52 -24.52 -11.12
C GLY A 104 10.57 -23.05 -11.52
N VAL A 105 10.23 -22.14 -10.60
CA VAL A 105 10.21 -20.70 -10.83
C VAL A 105 11.44 -20.06 -10.21
N ASP A 106 12.15 -19.26 -11.01
CA ASP A 106 13.25 -18.43 -10.53
C ASP A 106 12.71 -17.18 -9.81
N LEU A 107 12.56 -17.31 -8.51
CA LEU A 107 12.02 -16.25 -7.66
C LEU A 107 13.13 -15.30 -7.19
N VAL A 108 13.08 -14.05 -7.64
CA VAL A 108 14.00 -13.00 -7.22
C VAL A 108 13.47 -12.31 -5.96
N GLN A 109 14.29 -12.28 -4.92
CA GLN A 109 13.97 -11.54 -3.70
C GLN A 109 14.35 -10.07 -3.87
N CYS A 110 13.36 -9.18 -3.77
CA CYS A 110 13.51 -7.75 -4.01
C CYS A 110 13.38 -6.94 -2.73
N GLY A 111 14.12 -5.85 -2.67
CA GLY A 111 14.01 -4.84 -1.62
C GLY A 111 13.20 -3.60 -2.06
N SER A 112 13.23 -2.58 -1.21
CA SER A 112 12.46 -1.35 -1.39
C SER A 112 12.75 -0.60 -2.70
N ARG A 113 13.98 -0.66 -3.22
CA ARG A 113 14.33 -0.01 -4.49
C ARG A 113 13.61 -0.62 -5.69
N ALA A 114 13.50 -1.96 -5.74
CA ALA A 114 12.73 -2.63 -6.76
C ALA A 114 11.24 -2.30 -6.66
N TYR A 115 10.72 -2.19 -5.43
CA TYR A 115 9.35 -1.73 -5.20
C TYR A 115 9.10 -0.33 -5.79
N SER A 116 10.03 0.61 -5.60
CA SER A 116 9.94 1.95 -6.18
C SER A 116 9.94 1.92 -7.71
N THR A 117 10.73 1.05 -8.33
CA THR A 117 10.72 0.85 -9.79
C THR A 117 9.36 0.34 -10.28
N ASN A 118 8.80 -0.66 -9.60
CA ASN A 118 7.46 -1.18 -9.92
C ASN A 118 6.36 -0.11 -9.78
N THR A 119 6.52 0.81 -8.84
CA THR A 119 5.61 1.96 -8.67
C THR A 119 5.62 2.85 -9.90
N LEU A 120 6.79 3.20 -10.39
CA LEU A 120 6.95 4.01 -11.62
C LEU A 120 6.40 3.28 -12.85
N GLU A 121 6.71 2.00 -13.00
CA GLU A 121 6.21 1.17 -14.10
C GLU A 121 4.69 1.03 -14.08
N SER A 122 4.08 1.00 -12.90
CA SER A 122 2.62 0.96 -12.73
C SER A 122 1.93 2.31 -13.02
N GLY A 123 2.68 3.40 -13.14
CA GLY A 123 2.12 4.75 -13.20
C GLY A 123 1.38 5.17 -11.93
N TRP A 124 1.73 4.54 -10.80
CA TRP A 124 1.08 4.80 -9.53
C TRP A 124 1.90 5.79 -8.70
N ILE A 125 1.21 6.77 -8.09
CA ILE A 125 1.83 7.75 -7.19
C ILE A 125 1.50 7.34 -5.75
N PRO A 126 2.45 6.74 -5.01
CA PRO A 126 2.19 6.24 -3.66
C PRO A 126 2.04 7.35 -2.61
N SER A 127 2.62 8.50 -2.87
CA SER A 127 2.68 9.61 -1.92
C SER A 127 2.58 10.93 -2.67
N PRO A 128 1.39 11.29 -3.18
CA PRO A 128 1.17 12.63 -3.72
C PRO A 128 1.40 13.68 -2.62
N LEU A 129 1.69 14.91 -3.00
CA LEU A 129 1.80 15.99 -2.03
C LEU A 129 0.46 16.13 -1.30
N PRO A 130 0.42 16.00 0.04
CA PRO A 130 -0.84 16.14 0.77
C PRO A 130 -1.31 17.60 0.71
N GLY A 131 -2.61 17.80 0.47
CA GLY A 131 -3.25 19.13 0.37
C GLY A 131 -3.41 19.83 1.71
N ILE A 132 -2.43 19.69 2.61
CA ILE A 132 -2.49 20.24 3.98
C ILE A 132 -1.83 21.61 4.11
N TYR A 133 -1.06 22.05 3.12
CA TYR A 133 -0.24 23.28 3.21
C TYR A 133 -1.04 24.54 2.93
N THR A 134 -2.26 24.41 2.43
CA THR A 134 -3.20 25.49 2.18
C THR A 134 -4.56 25.17 2.82
N GLY A 135 -5.46 26.18 2.87
CA GLY A 135 -6.77 26.05 3.47
C GLY A 135 -6.80 26.42 4.95
N ASP A 136 -8.00 26.68 5.42
CA ASP A 136 -8.31 27.17 6.76
C ASP A 136 -8.92 26.09 7.67
N GLY A 137 -9.27 26.46 8.88
CA GLY A 137 -9.97 25.59 9.84
C GLY A 137 -9.14 24.38 10.24
N MET A 138 -9.67 23.19 10.12
CA MET A 138 -9.00 21.95 10.54
C MET A 138 -7.63 21.73 9.88
N LEU A 139 -7.41 22.25 8.68
CA LEU A 139 -6.09 22.14 8.02
C LEU A 139 -5.07 23.08 8.65
N ALA A 140 -5.49 24.28 9.08
CA ALA A 140 -4.63 25.17 9.83
C ALA A 140 -4.25 24.56 11.18
N ASP A 141 -5.23 24.05 11.94
CA ASP A 141 -4.98 23.36 13.22
C ASP A 141 -4.03 22.16 13.05
N TYR A 142 -4.16 21.41 11.94
CA TYR A 142 -3.27 20.30 11.65
C TYR A 142 -1.83 20.75 11.35
N ARG A 143 -1.66 21.84 10.59
CA ARG A 143 -0.32 22.42 10.32
C ARG A 143 0.35 22.90 11.60
N ASP A 144 -0.38 23.55 12.49
CA ASP A 144 0.15 24.03 13.79
C ASP A 144 0.57 22.86 14.69
N TRP A 145 -0.14 21.73 14.61
CA TRP A 145 0.20 20.52 15.34
C TRP A 145 1.36 19.74 14.71
N LEU A 146 1.55 19.84 13.38
CA LEU A 146 2.52 19.07 12.63
C LEU A 146 3.95 19.49 12.98
N GLY A 147 4.72 18.56 13.57
CA GLY A 147 6.14 18.79 13.84
C GLY A 147 6.98 18.79 12.55
N THR A 148 8.08 19.52 12.56
CA THR A 148 9.00 19.62 11.42
C THR A 148 9.74 18.33 11.10
N ASP A 149 9.74 17.38 12.02
CA ASP A 149 10.31 16.03 11.92
C ASP A 149 9.30 14.98 11.43
N MET A 150 8.04 15.37 11.25
CA MET A 150 7.01 14.48 10.72
C MET A 150 7.21 14.22 9.22
N TYR A 151 6.75 13.06 8.77
CA TYR A 151 6.87 12.63 7.37
C TYR A 151 6.29 13.65 6.38
N GLU A 152 5.13 14.21 6.68
CA GLU A 152 4.43 15.17 5.84
C GLU A 152 5.21 16.49 5.72
N ALA A 153 5.86 16.93 6.80
CA ALA A 153 6.69 18.12 6.80
C ALA A 153 8.04 17.92 6.10
N ALA A 154 8.58 16.69 6.17
CA ALA A 154 9.84 16.32 5.54
C ALA A 154 9.68 15.83 4.09
N GLY A 155 8.44 15.76 3.57
CA GLY A 155 8.14 15.35 2.22
C GLY A 155 8.86 16.22 1.20
N ALA A 156 9.66 15.60 0.32
CA ALA A 156 10.39 16.31 -0.69
C ALA A 156 9.53 16.51 -1.94
N ILE A 157 9.39 17.77 -2.37
CA ILE A 157 8.91 18.11 -3.70
C ILE A 157 10.13 18.02 -4.62
N GLY A 158 10.12 17.07 -5.54
CA GLY A 158 11.24 16.83 -6.44
C GLY A 158 10.82 16.88 -7.90
N GLY A 159 11.82 16.95 -8.80
CA GLY A 159 11.62 16.95 -10.24
C GLY A 159 12.10 18.23 -10.90
N SER A 160 11.82 18.37 -12.19
CA SER A 160 12.22 19.54 -13.01
C SER A 160 11.23 20.71 -12.93
N PHE A 161 10.03 20.48 -12.42
CA PHE A 161 9.05 21.54 -12.22
C PHE A 161 9.39 22.34 -10.95
N ILE A 162 9.42 23.66 -11.09
CA ILE A 162 9.72 24.60 -9.98
C ILE A 162 8.66 25.70 -10.00
N SER A 163 8.04 25.90 -8.85
CA SER A 163 7.11 27.01 -8.57
C SER A 163 7.28 27.51 -7.15
N ASP A 164 7.10 28.82 -6.96
CA ASP A 164 7.05 29.46 -5.63
C ASP A 164 5.67 29.29 -4.95
N ASN A 165 4.68 28.81 -5.69
CA ASN A 165 3.35 28.56 -5.17
C ASN A 165 3.15 27.06 -4.91
N ILE A 166 2.92 26.70 -3.65
CA ILE A 166 2.71 25.31 -3.24
C ILE A 166 1.48 24.65 -3.92
N GLU A 167 0.47 25.44 -4.28
CA GLU A 167 -0.74 24.90 -4.93
C GLU A 167 -0.48 24.37 -6.33
N ASP A 168 0.57 24.86 -7.00
CA ASP A 168 0.97 24.37 -8.32
C ASP A 168 1.49 22.92 -8.31
N TYR A 169 1.82 22.41 -7.13
CA TYR A 169 2.25 21.02 -6.92
C TYR A 169 1.10 20.09 -6.52
N TYR A 170 -0.09 20.63 -6.26
CA TYR A 170 -1.24 19.79 -5.97
C TYR A 170 -1.77 19.19 -7.26
N VAL A 171 -2.20 17.93 -7.15
CA VAL A 171 -2.78 17.20 -8.27
C VAL A 171 -4.10 16.59 -7.84
N ASN A 172 -5.05 16.61 -8.74
CA ASN A 172 -6.35 15.99 -8.52
C ASN A 172 -6.45 14.63 -9.24
N PRO A 173 -7.45 13.80 -8.93
CA PRO A 173 -7.60 12.48 -9.54
C PRO A 173 -7.72 12.47 -11.07
N PHE A 174 -8.22 13.55 -11.68
CA PHE A 174 -8.35 13.64 -13.14
C PHE A 174 -6.98 13.85 -13.80
N GLU A 175 -6.15 14.72 -13.22
CA GLU A 175 -4.77 14.95 -13.67
C GLU A 175 -3.90 13.71 -13.54
N LEU A 176 -4.18 12.88 -12.53
CA LEU A 176 -3.50 11.60 -12.31
C LEU A 176 -4.05 10.46 -13.19
N GLY A 177 -5.13 10.67 -13.96
CA GLY A 177 -5.79 9.63 -14.71
C GLY A 177 -6.52 8.61 -13.83
N TYR A 178 -6.95 8.98 -12.63
CA TYR A 178 -7.62 8.11 -11.66
C TYR A 178 -9.14 8.31 -11.61
N ASP A 179 -9.70 9.06 -12.55
CA ASP A 179 -11.13 9.37 -12.63
C ASP A 179 -12.02 8.11 -12.69
N PHE A 180 -11.53 7.04 -13.30
CA PHE A 180 -12.27 5.77 -13.39
C PHE A 180 -12.39 5.02 -12.04
N TYR A 181 -11.57 5.36 -11.04
CA TYR A 181 -11.71 4.83 -9.70
C TYR A 181 -12.74 5.58 -8.86
N ILE A 182 -13.18 6.75 -9.30
CA ILE A 182 -14.15 7.55 -8.57
C ILE A 182 -15.51 6.87 -8.62
N GLY A 183 -16.07 6.61 -7.46
CA GLY A 183 -17.36 5.90 -7.33
C GLY A 183 -18.57 6.75 -7.67
N TRP A 184 -18.66 7.29 -8.89
CA TRP A 184 -19.74 8.18 -9.34
C TRP A 184 -21.15 7.62 -9.18
N LYS A 185 -21.29 6.28 -9.16
CA LYS A 185 -22.57 5.60 -8.96
C LYS A 185 -23.07 5.61 -7.52
N LYS A 186 -22.24 6.02 -6.55
CA LYS A 186 -22.65 6.18 -5.17
C LYS A 186 -23.50 7.44 -5.04
N ASP A 187 -24.52 7.38 -4.19
CA ASP A 187 -25.40 8.53 -3.93
C ASP A 187 -24.60 9.70 -3.34
N ASP A 188 -23.69 9.40 -2.40
CA ASP A 188 -22.82 10.39 -1.77
C ASP A 188 -21.50 9.78 -1.32
N PHE A 189 -20.45 10.62 -1.24
CA PHE A 189 -19.18 10.34 -0.59
C PHE A 189 -18.44 11.65 -0.29
N ILE A 190 -17.52 11.62 0.68
CA ILE A 190 -16.74 12.80 1.06
C ILE A 190 -15.96 13.31 -0.16
N GLY A 191 -16.16 14.59 -0.52
CA GLY A 191 -15.47 15.22 -1.65
C GLY A 191 -16.18 15.12 -3.00
N LYS A 192 -17.37 14.49 -3.08
CA LYS A 192 -18.10 14.35 -4.36
C LYS A 192 -18.37 15.69 -5.03
N ASP A 193 -18.88 16.68 -4.27
CA ASP A 193 -19.19 18.01 -4.81
C ASP A 193 -17.95 18.76 -5.29
N ALA A 194 -16.82 18.60 -4.60
CA ALA A 194 -15.55 19.18 -5.01
C ALA A 194 -15.08 18.56 -6.34
N LEU A 195 -15.13 17.24 -6.45
CA LEU A 195 -14.76 16.54 -7.68
C LEU A 195 -15.69 16.85 -8.86
N LEU A 196 -16.98 17.07 -8.61
CA LEU A 196 -17.93 17.48 -9.66
C LEU A 196 -17.61 18.88 -10.19
N LYS A 197 -17.06 19.78 -9.37
CA LYS A 197 -16.63 21.12 -9.81
C LYS A 197 -15.32 21.11 -10.58
N MET A 198 -14.50 20.07 -10.41
CA MET A 198 -13.21 19.91 -11.08
C MET A 198 -13.36 19.19 -12.43
N LYS A 199 -14.45 18.48 -12.65
CA LYS A 199 -14.75 17.72 -13.87
C LYS A 199 -15.18 18.62 -15.02
#